data_fcefe0a61c4abc3bcfe55163cb549932
#
_entry.id   fcefe0a61c4abc3bcfe55163cb549932
#
_cell.length_a   1.000
_cell.length_b   1.000
_cell.length_c   1.000
_cell.angle_alpha   90.00
_cell.angle_beta   90.00
_cell.angle_gamma   90.00
#
_symmetry.space_group_name_H-M   'P 1'
#
loop_
_entity.id
_entity.type
_entity.pdbx_description
1 polymer ?
#
loop_
_entity_poly.entity_id
_entity_poly.type
_entity_poly.pdbx_seq_one_letter_code
_entity_poly.pdbx_strand_id
1 'polypeptide(L)'
;MPYPMGGPPGPRFGMPMPGPNHGPMGPLGPMYGYPPMMRRPETIDDRHVIAKHSDVFPGEDELAAVQRIVTNTEKALKLVSDKLLDSENAKTKGDDEGGSAAKIIKKDPEEKTNVIKAVMRVGVLAKGLMLKGDNRVRLVVLCAKKPTTDLQKTLQKMLHEQLAAVSATAEDDEAKKYTVTMNPGEGGILVSFPEGSEYPKSVQVSLTSPLMRDASCPHPEGVLKPERCLEALAALRHAKWFQARASGRQSCVMIIRIMRDICGRIPTWEPLPVFALELLVEKVLASAGMPLSPGDALRRVFEAVSGGILLPRSPGFLDPCEKEPQDAAKGLTGQEREEITASAQQCLRYISFRQIHRVLGMDQLPPPKYVKGRFTRKRRRGDGETAEEDAIGDEKRDKKDGEGEGEGGDGAKGAKDGGGAAVAAAAKIEAG
;
A
#
# COMPACT_ATOMS: atom_id res chain seq x y z
N MET A 1 1.72 -61.79 -29.83
CA MET A 1 0.73 -62.51 -29.03
C MET A 1 0.08 -61.52 -28.04
N PRO A 2 -1.21 -61.23 -28.22
CA PRO A 2 -1.92 -60.31 -27.34
C PRO A 2 -2.74 -61.10 -26.31
N TYR A 3 -2.73 -60.66 -25.06
CA TYR A 3 -3.66 -61.15 -24.02
C TYR A 3 -4.80 -60.15 -23.83
N PRO A 4 -6.05 -60.65 -23.76
CA PRO A 4 -7.19 -59.79 -23.47
C PRO A 4 -7.47 -59.78 -21.97
N MET A 5 -7.70 -58.63 -21.41
CA MET A 5 -8.20 -58.46 -20.04
C MET A 5 -9.66 -58.05 -20.05
N GLY A 6 -10.52 -58.96 -19.74
CA GLY A 6 -11.93 -58.71 -19.44
C GLY A 6 -12.09 -58.41 -17.95
N GLY A 7 -12.67 -57.27 -17.61
CA GLY A 7 -13.12 -56.93 -16.26
C GLY A 7 -14.63 -57.20 -16.12
N PRO A 8 -15.13 -57.61 -14.94
CA PRO A 8 -16.54 -58.01 -14.72
C PRO A 8 -17.47 -56.76 -14.56
N PRO A 9 -18.78 -56.93 -14.92
CA PRO A 9 -19.76 -55.84 -14.80
C PRO A 9 -20.25 -55.70 -13.37
N GLY A 10 -20.24 -54.45 -12.85
CA GLY A 10 -20.83 -54.10 -11.56
C GLY A 10 -22.35 -53.99 -11.61
N PRO A 11 -23.05 -54.23 -10.48
CA PRO A 11 -24.51 -54.29 -10.44
C PRO A 11 -25.15 -52.89 -10.53
N ARG A 12 -26.15 -52.77 -11.42
CA ARG A 12 -27.06 -51.64 -11.55
C ARG A 12 -28.09 -51.70 -10.41
N PHE A 13 -28.04 -50.78 -9.47
CA PHE A 13 -29.17 -50.46 -8.61
C PHE A 13 -29.95 -49.29 -9.23
N GLY A 14 -31.13 -49.65 -9.78
CA GLY A 14 -32.13 -48.67 -10.16
C GLY A 14 -32.93 -48.26 -8.93
N MET A 15 -32.93 -46.98 -8.59
CA MET A 15 -33.90 -46.37 -7.68
C MET A 15 -35.02 -45.70 -8.47
N PRO A 16 -36.29 -45.88 -8.09
CA PRO A 16 -37.40 -45.21 -8.76
C PRO A 16 -37.47 -43.73 -8.39
N MET A 17 -37.68 -42.88 -9.39
CA MET A 17 -38.00 -41.47 -9.23
C MET A 17 -39.42 -41.31 -8.68
N PRO A 18 -39.62 -40.49 -7.63
CA PRO A 18 -40.96 -40.05 -7.27
C PRO A 18 -41.43 -38.92 -8.21
N GLY A 19 -42.66 -39.09 -8.73
CA GLY A 19 -43.33 -38.13 -9.61
C GLY A 19 -43.69 -36.82 -8.92
N PRO A 20 -44.06 -35.77 -9.70
CA PRO A 20 -44.34 -34.45 -9.17
C PRO A 20 -45.71 -34.42 -8.45
N ASN A 21 -45.65 -34.23 -7.13
CA ASN A 21 -46.84 -34.05 -6.32
C ASN A 21 -47.09 -32.54 -6.17
N HIS A 22 -48.06 -32.00 -6.91
CA HIS A 22 -48.57 -30.63 -6.72
C HIS A 22 -49.49 -30.60 -5.49
N GLY A 23 -48.90 -30.31 -4.32
CA GLY A 23 -49.67 -29.90 -3.13
C GLY A 23 -49.77 -28.38 -3.04
N PRO A 24 -50.85 -27.84 -2.46
CA PRO A 24 -51.10 -26.42 -2.40
C PRO A 24 -50.05 -25.70 -1.53
N MET A 25 -49.53 -24.58 -2.04
CA MET A 25 -48.60 -23.68 -1.34
C MET A 25 -49.22 -23.21 -0.02
N GLY A 26 -48.65 -23.68 1.09
CA GLY A 26 -48.86 -23.06 2.40
C GLY A 26 -48.12 -21.75 2.54
N PRO A 27 -48.50 -20.85 3.46
CA PRO A 27 -47.88 -19.53 3.62
C PRO A 27 -46.41 -19.68 3.97
N LEU A 28 -45.56 -18.95 3.23
CA LEU A 28 -44.11 -18.83 3.45
C LEU A 28 -43.85 -18.49 4.92
N GLY A 29 -43.33 -19.46 5.66
CA GLY A 29 -42.81 -19.22 7.01
C GLY A 29 -41.67 -18.21 6.97
N PRO A 30 -41.39 -17.50 8.09
CA PRO A 30 -40.36 -16.49 8.13
C PRO A 30 -39.01 -17.08 7.73
N MET A 31 -38.42 -16.55 6.66
CA MET A 31 -37.03 -16.83 6.31
C MET A 31 -36.20 -16.62 7.58
N TYR A 32 -35.61 -17.67 8.09
CA TYR A 32 -34.54 -17.59 9.06
C TYR A 32 -33.38 -16.87 8.37
N GLY A 33 -33.37 -15.55 8.54
CA GLY A 33 -32.21 -14.74 8.18
C GLY A 33 -31.01 -15.36 8.87
N TYR A 34 -29.95 -15.62 8.09
CA TYR A 34 -28.65 -15.99 8.65
C TYR A 34 -28.35 -15.03 9.81
N PRO A 35 -27.99 -15.53 11.00
CA PRO A 35 -27.65 -14.64 12.10
C PRO A 35 -26.55 -13.70 11.61
N PRO A 36 -26.67 -12.38 11.82
CA PRO A 36 -25.63 -11.46 11.44
C PRO A 36 -24.33 -11.99 12.04
N MET A 37 -23.35 -12.26 11.19
CA MET A 37 -22.01 -12.69 11.62
C MET A 37 -21.63 -11.78 12.77
N MET A 38 -21.61 -12.30 13.99
CA MET A 38 -21.22 -11.54 15.17
C MET A 38 -19.82 -10.99 14.90
N ARG A 39 -19.72 -9.69 14.62
CA ARG A 39 -18.44 -9.02 14.51
C ARG A 39 -17.71 -9.31 15.81
N ARG A 40 -16.57 -9.99 15.70
CA ARG A 40 -15.69 -10.25 16.82
C ARG A 40 -15.43 -8.91 17.52
N PRO A 41 -15.55 -8.81 18.85
CA PRO A 41 -15.27 -7.55 19.53
C PRO A 41 -13.85 -7.10 19.21
N GLU A 42 -13.70 -5.83 18.92
CA GLU A 42 -12.44 -5.19 18.61
C GLU A 42 -11.47 -5.34 19.80
N THR A 43 -10.29 -5.86 19.53
CA THR A 43 -9.25 -6.04 20.53
C THR A 43 -8.51 -4.73 20.82
N ILE A 44 -7.75 -4.68 21.91
CA ILE A 44 -6.89 -3.54 22.22
C ILE A 44 -5.84 -3.38 21.12
N ASP A 45 -5.33 -4.48 20.58
CA ASP A 45 -4.34 -4.47 19.51
C ASP A 45 -4.93 -3.93 18.21
N ASP A 46 -6.19 -4.30 17.86
CA ASP A 46 -6.89 -3.76 16.71
C ASP A 46 -7.01 -2.24 16.78
N ARG A 47 -7.36 -1.70 17.96
CA ARG A 47 -7.49 -0.25 18.17
C ARG A 47 -6.18 0.49 17.93
N HIS A 48 -5.05 -0.06 18.43
CA HIS A 48 -3.74 0.55 18.19
C HIS A 48 -3.37 0.52 16.71
N VAL A 49 -3.61 -0.61 16.02
CA VAL A 49 -3.32 -0.75 14.59
C VAL A 49 -4.17 0.21 13.76
N ILE A 50 -5.46 0.35 14.06
CA ILE A 50 -6.36 1.29 13.37
C ILE A 50 -5.92 2.74 13.64
N ALA A 51 -5.62 3.09 14.89
CA ALA A 51 -5.16 4.43 15.24
C ALA A 51 -3.85 4.78 14.53
N LYS A 52 -2.88 3.85 14.53
CA LYS A 52 -1.61 4.04 13.79
C LYS A 52 -1.85 4.20 12.29
N HIS A 53 -2.72 3.38 11.70
CA HIS A 53 -3.05 3.50 10.29
C HIS A 53 -3.63 4.88 9.95
N SER A 54 -4.50 5.43 10.82
CA SER A 54 -5.05 6.78 10.63
C SER A 54 -3.98 7.87 10.77
N ASP A 55 -3.02 7.69 11.67
CA ASP A 55 -1.91 8.64 11.90
C ASP A 55 -0.96 8.71 10.71
N VAL A 56 -0.64 7.56 10.09
CA VAL A 56 0.29 7.49 8.95
C VAL A 56 -0.38 7.75 7.60
N PHE A 57 -1.70 7.89 7.56
CA PHE A 57 -2.44 8.17 6.34
C PHE A 57 -2.21 9.63 5.91
N PRO A 58 -1.96 9.92 4.61
CA PRO A 58 -1.77 11.29 4.14
C PRO A 58 -3.00 12.15 4.37
N GLY A 59 -2.81 13.43 4.68
CA GLY A 59 -3.90 14.40 4.75
C GLY A 59 -4.55 14.66 3.38
N GLU A 60 -5.75 15.21 3.39
CA GLU A 60 -6.50 15.52 2.16
C GLU A 60 -5.75 16.52 1.29
N ASP A 61 -5.16 17.57 1.87
CA ASP A 61 -4.38 18.58 1.17
C ASP A 61 -3.12 17.98 0.54
N GLU A 62 -2.45 17.06 1.27
CA GLU A 62 -1.29 16.35 0.77
C GLU A 62 -1.63 15.45 -0.43
N LEU A 63 -2.76 14.73 -0.36
CA LEU A 63 -3.27 13.92 -1.48
C LEU A 63 -3.69 14.80 -2.67
N ALA A 64 -4.33 15.94 -2.41
CA ALA A 64 -4.69 16.90 -3.45
C ALA A 64 -3.46 17.46 -4.17
N ALA A 65 -2.40 17.80 -3.43
CA ALA A 65 -1.14 18.24 -4.00
C ALA A 65 -0.50 17.17 -4.91
N VAL A 66 -0.47 15.91 -4.47
CA VAL A 66 0.02 14.79 -5.28
C VAL A 66 -0.84 14.61 -6.53
N GLN A 67 -2.16 14.62 -6.40
CA GLN A 67 -3.06 14.46 -7.53
C GLN A 67 -2.88 15.58 -8.56
N ARG A 68 -2.67 16.82 -8.12
CA ARG A 68 -2.43 17.98 -8.96
C ARG A 68 -1.14 17.82 -9.79
N ILE A 69 0.00 17.57 -9.14
CA ILE A 69 1.27 17.43 -9.87
C ILE A 69 1.25 16.23 -10.83
N VAL A 70 0.65 15.11 -10.42
CA VAL A 70 0.53 13.91 -11.27
C VAL A 70 -0.35 14.20 -12.48
N THR A 71 -1.53 14.78 -12.29
CA THR A 71 -2.44 15.10 -13.40
C THR A 71 -1.85 16.08 -14.39
N ASN A 72 -1.15 17.12 -13.91
CA ASN A 72 -0.48 18.09 -14.78
C ASN A 72 0.68 17.44 -15.55
N THR A 73 1.46 16.58 -14.89
CA THR A 73 2.54 15.82 -15.55
C THR A 73 1.99 14.86 -16.61
N GLU A 74 0.90 14.14 -16.33
CA GLU A 74 0.24 13.24 -17.29
C GLU A 74 -0.30 14.01 -18.51
N LYS A 75 -0.96 15.15 -18.29
CA LYS A 75 -1.45 16.02 -19.38
C LYS A 75 -0.29 16.53 -20.23
N ALA A 76 0.78 17.02 -19.60
CA ALA A 76 1.96 17.50 -20.32
C ALA A 76 2.64 16.39 -21.13
N LEU A 77 2.78 15.18 -20.56
CA LEU A 77 3.33 14.02 -21.27
C LEU A 77 2.48 13.60 -22.46
N LYS A 78 1.15 13.73 -22.39
CA LYS A 78 0.26 13.47 -23.52
C LYS A 78 0.51 14.48 -24.64
N LEU A 79 0.57 15.79 -24.32
CA LEU A 79 0.88 16.83 -25.30
C LEU A 79 2.26 16.63 -25.96
N VAL A 80 3.24 16.19 -25.17
CA VAL A 80 4.57 15.83 -25.69
C VAL A 80 4.49 14.63 -26.65
N SER A 81 3.69 13.61 -26.31
CA SER A 81 3.48 12.46 -27.20
C SER A 81 2.88 12.88 -28.55
N ASP A 82 1.88 13.75 -28.53
CA ASP A 82 1.22 14.25 -29.75
C ASP A 82 2.21 15.05 -30.62
N LYS A 83 3.01 15.95 -30.02
CA LYS A 83 4.05 16.71 -30.73
C LYS A 83 5.16 15.83 -31.32
N LEU A 84 5.58 14.78 -30.61
CA LEU A 84 6.57 13.83 -31.13
C LEU A 84 6.02 13.08 -32.36
N LEU A 85 4.76 12.70 -32.32
CA LEU A 85 4.09 12.07 -33.47
C LEU A 85 4.04 13.01 -34.67
N ASP A 86 3.69 14.28 -34.49
CA ASP A 86 3.65 15.28 -35.57
C ASP A 86 5.04 15.51 -36.17
N SER A 87 6.08 15.54 -35.33
CA SER A 87 7.47 15.70 -35.80
C SER A 87 7.99 14.51 -36.60
N GLU A 88 7.59 13.28 -36.24
CA GLU A 88 7.92 12.08 -37.04
C GLU A 88 7.13 12.04 -38.37
N ASN A 89 5.86 12.42 -38.34
CA ASN A 89 5.05 12.53 -39.55
C ASN A 89 5.59 13.61 -40.52
N ALA A 90 6.17 14.70 -40.02
CA ALA A 90 6.78 15.74 -40.83
C ALA A 90 8.09 15.27 -41.49
N LYS A 91 8.92 14.48 -40.80
CA LYS A 91 10.16 13.91 -41.32
C LYS A 91 9.89 12.90 -42.46
N THR A 92 8.87 12.06 -42.31
CA THR A 92 8.50 11.06 -43.35
C THR A 92 7.91 11.68 -44.59
N LYS A 93 7.37 12.90 -44.55
CA LYS A 93 6.87 13.64 -45.70
C LYS A 93 7.99 14.39 -46.45
N GLY A 94 9.11 14.72 -45.79
CA GLY A 94 10.25 15.43 -46.38
C GLY A 94 11.18 14.53 -47.23
N ASP A 95 11.18 13.23 -47.00
CA ASP A 95 12.03 12.28 -47.72
C ASP A 95 11.39 11.75 -49.03
N ASP A 96 10.12 12.07 -49.34
CA ASP A 96 9.37 11.56 -50.49
C ASP A 96 9.40 12.51 -51.72
N GLU A 97 10.04 13.67 -51.64
CA GLU A 97 10.14 14.62 -52.78
C GLU A 97 11.38 14.43 -53.71
N GLY A 98 12.15 13.39 -53.47
CA GLY A 98 13.36 13.16 -54.26
C GLY A 98 13.58 11.72 -54.72
N GLY A 99 12.88 11.25 -55.75
CA GLY A 99 13.35 10.04 -56.42
C GLY A 99 12.30 9.14 -57.11
N SER A 100 12.18 9.34 -58.41
CA SER A 100 11.96 8.36 -59.48
C SER A 100 11.11 7.11 -59.24
N ALA A 101 10.07 7.02 -60.04
CA ALA A 101 9.19 5.88 -60.25
C ALA A 101 9.91 4.52 -60.41
N ALA A 102 9.83 3.67 -59.40
CA ALA A 102 9.95 2.21 -59.58
C ALA A 102 9.43 1.44 -58.37
N LYS A 103 8.44 0.60 -58.62
CA LYS A 103 7.90 -0.46 -57.78
C LYS A 103 6.99 -0.04 -56.63
N ILE A 104 5.73 0.02 -56.93
CA ILE A 104 4.60 -0.17 -55.99
C ILE A 104 4.67 -1.60 -55.45
N ILE A 105 5.41 -1.80 -54.36
CA ILE A 105 5.15 -2.88 -53.42
C ILE A 105 4.21 -2.24 -52.40
N LYS A 106 2.96 -2.70 -52.36
CA LYS A 106 2.01 -2.37 -51.30
C LYS A 106 2.64 -2.80 -49.98
N LYS A 107 3.38 -1.88 -49.31
CA LYS A 107 3.69 -1.97 -47.90
C LYS A 107 2.36 -1.77 -47.21
N ASP A 108 1.95 -2.75 -46.40
CA ASP A 108 0.86 -2.60 -45.45
C ASP A 108 1.03 -1.26 -44.74
N PRO A 109 -0.06 -0.52 -44.44
CA PRO A 109 0.05 0.73 -43.72
C PRO A 109 0.72 0.40 -42.41
N GLU A 110 2.03 0.68 -42.29
CA GLU A 110 2.76 0.58 -41.04
C GLU A 110 1.93 1.40 -40.03
N GLU A 111 1.33 0.71 -39.12
CA GLU A 111 0.65 1.31 -37.97
C GLU A 111 1.54 2.45 -37.48
N LYS A 112 1.05 3.68 -37.57
CA LYS A 112 1.76 4.88 -37.08
C LYS A 112 2.02 4.66 -35.60
N THR A 113 3.16 4.04 -35.28
CA THR A 113 3.50 3.68 -33.91
C THR A 113 3.94 4.93 -33.17
N ASN A 114 3.08 5.41 -32.31
CA ASN A 114 3.43 6.51 -31.40
C ASN A 114 4.72 6.17 -30.63
N VAL A 115 5.67 7.12 -30.61
CA VAL A 115 6.91 6.97 -29.85
C VAL A 115 6.63 6.60 -28.40
N ILE A 116 5.62 7.25 -27.81
CA ILE A 116 5.10 6.97 -26.47
C ILE A 116 3.79 6.19 -26.61
N LYS A 117 3.78 4.94 -26.16
CA LYS A 117 2.57 4.09 -26.18
C LYS A 117 1.62 4.39 -25.04
N ALA A 118 2.15 4.64 -23.84
CA ALA A 118 1.33 4.90 -22.64
C ALA A 118 2.15 5.59 -21.55
N VAL A 119 1.45 6.32 -20.68
CA VAL A 119 1.95 6.83 -19.41
C VAL A 119 1.18 6.12 -18.30
N MET A 120 1.87 5.51 -17.35
CA MET A 120 1.26 4.68 -16.31
C MET A 120 1.77 5.06 -14.93
N ARG A 121 0.87 5.14 -13.97
CA ARG A 121 1.20 5.29 -12.55
C ARG A 121 1.75 3.97 -12.02
N VAL A 122 2.79 4.04 -11.20
CA VAL A 122 3.41 2.85 -10.57
C VAL A 122 3.75 3.12 -9.10
N GLY A 123 4.25 2.10 -8.42
CA GLY A 123 4.68 2.20 -7.03
C GLY A 123 3.54 2.54 -6.07
N VAL A 124 3.87 3.32 -5.04
CA VAL A 124 2.93 3.65 -3.94
C VAL A 124 1.67 4.40 -4.42
N LEU A 125 1.82 5.23 -5.46
CA LEU A 125 0.69 5.96 -6.05
C LEU A 125 -0.34 5.01 -6.68
N ALA A 126 0.10 4.12 -7.56
CA ALA A 126 -0.79 3.18 -8.26
C ALA A 126 -1.46 2.17 -7.32
N LYS A 127 -0.82 1.89 -6.21
CA LYS A 127 -1.25 0.88 -5.23
C LYS A 127 -2.06 1.49 -4.07
N GLY A 128 -2.16 2.82 -4.01
CA GLY A 128 -2.81 3.50 -2.89
C GLY A 128 -2.08 3.29 -1.56
N LEU A 129 -0.76 3.14 -1.57
CA LEU A 129 0.06 2.84 -0.40
C LEU A 129 0.81 4.06 0.15
N MET A 130 0.42 5.25 -0.23
CA MET A 130 1.08 6.47 0.24
C MET A 130 0.97 6.62 1.76
N LEU A 131 2.04 7.14 2.35
CA LEU A 131 2.14 7.54 3.75
C LEU A 131 2.26 9.06 3.84
N LYS A 132 1.89 9.59 5.00
CA LYS A 132 2.15 10.98 5.36
C LYS A 132 3.65 11.28 5.24
N GLY A 133 3.99 12.35 4.52
CA GLY A 133 5.38 12.70 4.27
C GLY A 133 6.03 12.03 3.04
N ASP A 134 5.36 11.13 2.34
CA ASP A 134 5.86 10.62 1.06
C ASP A 134 5.95 11.77 0.04
N ASN A 135 7.18 12.15 -0.34
CA ASN A 135 7.43 13.31 -1.20
C ASN A 135 7.60 12.97 -2.68
N ARG A 136 7.74 11.68 -3.01
CA ARG A 136 8.01 11.24 -4.37
C ARG A 136 7.03 10.16 -4.83
N VAL A 137 6.45 10.39 -6.01
CA VAL A 137 5.62 9.41 -6.72
C VAL A 137 6.25 9.06 -8.05
N ARG A 138 5.86 7.94 -8.66
CA ARG A 138 6.49 7.43 -9.87
C ARG A 138 5.50 7.26 -10.99
N LEU A 139 5.90 7.71 -12.19
CA LEU A 139 5.26 7.44 -13.48
C LEU A 139 6.21 6.66 -14.38
N VAL A 140 5.67 5.81 -15.22
CA VAL A 140 6.43 5.10 -16.25
C VAL A 140 5.86 5.44 -17.62
N VAL A 141 6.75 5.90 -18.48
CA VAL A 141 6.47 6.14 -19.89
C VAL A 141 6.87 4.89 -20.69
N LEU A 142 5.88 4.25 -21.29
CA LEU A 142 6.08 3.08 -22.12
C LEU A 142 6.36 3.49 -23.56
N CYS A 143 7.58 3.27 -24.04
CA CYS A 143 8.02 3.61 -25.40
C CYS A 143 7.80 2.45 -26.37
N ALA A 144 7.59 2.77 -27.64
CA ALA A 144 7.49 1.78 -28.72
C ALA A 144 8.83 1.09 -29.00
N LYS A 145 9.90 1.88 -29.03
CA LYS A 145 11.29 1.43 -29.24
C LYS A 145 12.07 1.47 -27.92
N LYS A 146 13.28 0.90 -27.89
CA LYS A 146 14.18 1.01 -26.74
C LYS A 146 14.50 2.49 -26.49
N PRO A 147 14.28 3.01 -25.26
CA PRO A 147 14.49 4.42 -24.97
C PRO A 147 15.97 4.78 -24.98
N THR A 148 16.29 5.91 -25.62
CA THR A 148 17.65 6.45 -25.73
C THR A 148 17.83 7.67 -24.83
N THR A 149 19.10 8.00 -24.54
CA THR A 149 19.45 9.21 -23.79
C THR A 149 19.01 10.50 -24.51
N ASP A 150 19.01 10.49 -25.84
CA ASP A 150 18.57 11.65 -26.62
C ASP A 150 17.05 11.83 -26.57
N LEU A 151 16.30 10.72 -26.64
CA LEU A 151 14.86 10.76 -26.41
C LEU A 151 14.55 11.30 -25.01
N GLN A 152 15.29 10.86 -23.99
CA GLN A 152 15.10 11.34 -22.60
C GLN A 152 15.37 12.84 -22.48
N LYS A 153 16.45 13.37 -23.09
CA LYS A 153 16.76 14.80 -23.11
C LYS A 153 15.70 15.62 -23.85
N THR A 154 15.24 15.10 -24.99
CA THR A 154 14.17 15.74 -25.78
C THR A 154 12.88 15.78 -24.99
N LEU A 155 12.52 14.67 -24.34
CA LEU A 155 11.35 14.56 -23.46
C LEU A 155 11.43 15.55 -22.30
N GLN A 156 12.60 15.72 -21.66
CA GLN A 156 12.80 16.68 -20.57
C GLN A 156 12.51 18.11 -21.03
N LYS A 157 13.09 18.52 -22.17
CA LYS A 157 12.89 19.88 -22.72
C LYS A 157 11.43 20.14 -23.07
N MET A 158 10.83 19.24 -23.85
CA MET A 158 9.44 19.36 -24.25
C MET A 158 8.47 19.31 -23.04
N LEU A 159 8.76 18.48 -22.04
CA LEU A 159 7.96 18.38 -20.81
C LEU A 159 8.00 19.69 -20.04
N HIS A 160 9.16 20.34 -19.93
CA HIS A 160 9.28 21.65 -19.30
C HIS A 160 8.41 22.70 -19.98
N GLU A 161 8.45 22.76 -21.32
CA GLU A 161 7.63 23.70 -22.13
C GLU A 161 6.13 23.41 -21.98
N GLN A 162 5.73 22.11 -22.04
CA GLN A 162 4.32 21.76 -21.95
C GLN A 162 3.76 21.93 -20.54
N LEU A 163 4.56 21.71 -19.50
CA LEU A 163 4.15 22.00 -18.12
C LEU A 163 3.92 23.49 -17.91
N ALA A 164 4.76 24.35 -18.49
CA ALA A 164 4.55 25.78 -18.45
C ALA A 164 3.25 26.20 -19.16
N ALA A 165 2.92 25.55 -20.29
CA ALA A 165 1.67 25.79 -21.00
C ALA A 165 0.44 25.27 -20.25
N VAL A 166 0.50 24.08 -19.67
CA VAL A 166 -0.61 23.48 -18.87
C VAL A 166 -0.86 24.30 -17.61
N SER A 167 0.19 24.80 -16.95
CA SER A 167 0.05 25.61 -15.76
C SER A 167 -0.44 27.04 -16.04
N ALA A 168 -0.18 27.58 -17.23
CA ALA A 168 -0.74 28.88 -17.61
C ALA A 168 -2.26 28.88 -17.78
N THR A 169 -2.87 27.71 -18.00
CA THR A 169 -4.32 27.54 -18.10
C THR A 169 -4.98 27.23 -16.74
N ALA A 170 -4.20 26.98 -15.69
CA ALA A 170 -4.71 26.71 -14.35
C ALA A 170 -4.81 28.03 -13.55
N GLU A 171 -5.89 28.21 -12.82
CA GLU A 171 -6.15 29.39 -11.98
C GLU A 171 -5.18 29.55 -10.80
N ASP A 172 -4.37 28.53 -10.52
CA ASP A 172 -3.43 28.48 -9.41
C ASP A 172 -2.05 29.04 -9.79
N ASP A 173 -1.65 30.14 -9.16
CA ASP A 173 -0.33 30.77 -9.34
C ASP A 173 0.88 29.88 -8.99
N GLU A 174 0.68 28.88 -8.12
CA GLU A 174 1.73 27.90 -7.75
C GLU A 174 2.08 26.94 -8.88
N ALA A 175 1.16 26.66 -9.78
CA ALA A 175 1.38 25.75 -10.91
C ALA A 175 2.38 26.30 -11.94
N LYS A 176 2.66 27.61 -11.92
CA LYS A 176 3.46 28.30 -12.94
C LYS A 176 4.98 28.02 -12.87
N LYS A 177 5.45 27.22 -11.90
CA LYS A 177 6.91 27.09 -11.62
C LYS A 177 7.41 25.67 -11.41
N TYR A 178 6.80 24.64 -12.01
CA TYR A 178 7.37 23.30 -11.93
C TYR A 178 8.81 23.26 -12.42
N THR A 179 9.69 22.65 -11.63
CA THR A 179 11.07 22.37 -12.03
C THR A 179 11.17 21.02 -12.68
N VAL A 180 11.81 20.94 -13.84
CA VAL A 180 12.03 19.68 -14.58
C VAL A 180 13.52 19.43 -14.67
N THR A 181 14.01 18.46 -13.92
CA THR A 181 15.44 18.12 -13.85
C THR A 181 15.69 16.67 -14.27
N MET A 182 16.93 16.38 -14.70
CA MET A 182 17.36 15.00 -14.87
C MET A 182 17.81 14.44 -13.53
N ASN A 183 17.37 13.23 -13.20
CA ASN A 183 17.85 12.49 -12.03
C ASN A 183 18.89 11.45 -12.45
N PRO A 184 20.21 11.76 -12.37
CA PRO A 184 21.26 10.85 -12.83
C PRO A 184 21.38 9.59 -11.94
N GLY A 185 21.02 9.68 -10.67
CA GLY A 185 21.11 8.59 -9.71
C GLY A 185 20.07 7.49 -9.98
N GLU A 186 18.82 7.86 -10.09
CA GLU A 186 17.71 6.92 -10.31
C GLU A 186 17.38 6.70 -11.80
N GLY A 187 17.96 7.50 -12.67
CA GLY A 187 17.69 7.49 -14.12
C GLY A 187 16.25 7.92 -14.43
N GLY A 188 16.07 9.02 -15.13
CA GLY A 188 14.74 9.52 -15.47
C GLY A 188 14.62 11.03 -15.32
N ILE A 189 13.41 11.55 -15.44
CA ILE A 189 13.08 12.95 -15.34
C ILE A 189 12.36 13.20 -14.03
N LEU A 190 12.78 14.18 -13.26
CA LEU A 190 12.14 14.59 -12.02
C LEU A 190 11.37 15.88 -12.26
N VAL A 191 10.08 15.85 -12.01
CA VAL A 191 9.20 17.02 -12.00
C VAL A 191 8.89 17.35 -10.54
N SER A 192 9.19 18.56 -10.10
CA SER A 192 9.00 18.97 -8.69
C SER A 192 8.19 20.25 -8.61
N PHE A 193 7.46 20.41 -7.53
CA PHE A 193 6.95 21.71 -7.12
C PHE A 193 8.11 22.69 -6.85
N PRO A 194 7.87 24.00 -6.94
CA PRO A 194 8.88 24.99 -6.58
C PRO A 194 9.34 24.85 -5.12
N GLU A 195 10.55 25.28 -4.85
CA GLU A 195 11.09 25.35 -3.49
C GLU A 195 10.22 26.29 -2.64
N GLY A 196 9.94 25.88 -1.40
CA GLY A 196 9.09 26.65 -0.48
C GLY A 196 7.59 26.34 -0.58
N SER A 197 7.17 25.41 -1.43
CA SER A 197 5.78 24.91 -1.43
C SER A 197 5.45 24.24 -0.10
N GLU A 198 4.24 24.45 0.40
CA GLU A 198 3.75 23.84 1.64
C GLU A 198 3.82 22.31 1.59
N TYR A 199 3.55 21.73 0.44
CA TYR A 199 3.65 20.28 0.19
C TYR A 199 4.68 20.02 -0.94
N PRO A 200 5.98 19.86 -0.61
CA PRO A 200 7.03 19.63 -1.61
C PRO A 200 6.90 18.23 -2.19
N LYS A 201 6.12 18.08 -3.27
CA LYS A 201 5.94 16.82 -3.97
C LYS A 201 6.71 16.79 -5.27
N SER A 202 7.13 15.59 -5.67
CA SER A 202 7.83 15.37 -6.93
C SER A 202 7.32 14.10 -7.64
N VAL A 203 7.41 14.11 -8.96
CA VAL A 203 7.07 13.00 -9.83
C VAL A 203 8.33 12.53 -10.54
N GLN A 204 8.73 11.29 -10.30
CA GLN A 204 9.80 10.63 -11.02
C GLN A 204 9.22 9.98 -12.27
N VAL A 205 9.62 10.42 -13.45
CA VAL A 205 9.21 9.87 -14.74
C VAL A 205 10.33 8.99 -15.27
N SER A 206 10.09 7.69 -15.37
CA SER A 206 11.03 6.70 -15.90
C SER A 206 10.57 6.22 -17.27
N LEU A 207 11.53 5.97 -18.18
CA LEU A 207 11.23 5.47 -19.53
C LEU A 207 11.54 3.97 -19.61
N THR A 208 10.69 3.22 -20.33
CA THR A 208 10.93 1.81 -20.60
C THR A 208 10.27 1.37 -21.91
N SER A 209 10.58 0.16 -22.33
CA SER A 209 9.95 -0.50 -23.48
C SER A 209 9.86 -2.00 -23.23
N PRO A 210 8.81 -2.69 -23.73
CA PRO A 210 8.74 -4.14 -23.69
C PRO A 210 9.93 -4.83 -24.35
N LEU A 211 10.51 -4.16 -25.37
CA LEU A 211 11.68 -4.65 -26.11
C LEU A 211 12.96 -4.74 -25.27
N MET A 212 12.99 -4.13 -24.08
CA MET A 212 14.13 -4.25 -23.16
C MET A 212 14.32 -5.69 -22.62
N ARG A 213 13.26 -6.51 -22.62
CA ARG A 213 13.32 -7.92 -22.22
C ARG A 213 13.71 -8.86 -23.37
N ASP A 214 13.73 -8.35 -24.58
CA ASP A 214 14.06 -9.13 -25.75
C ASP A 214 15.57 -9.04 -26.03
N ALA A 215 16.28 -10.13 -25.76
CA ALA A 215 17.71 -10.23 -25.97
C ALA A 215 18.06 -10.31 -27.48
N SER A 216 17.10 -10.68 -28.34
CA SER A 216 17.31 -10.76 -29.79
C SER A 216 17.32 -9.40 -30.47
N CYS A 217 16.72 -8.38 -29.83
CA CYS A 217 16.72 -7.02 -30.33
C CYS A 217 18.06 -6.31 -30.02
N PRO A 218 18.80 -5.81 -31.02
CA PRO A 218 20.05 -5.10 -30.80
C PRO A 218 19.82 -3.87 -29.89
N HIS A 219 20.84 -3.54 -29.09
CA HIS A 219 20.84 -2.29 -28.34
C HIS A 219 21.44 -1.21 -29.22
N PRO A 220 20.66 -0.23 -29.69
CA PRO A 220 21.21 0.91 -30.41
C PRO A 220 22.16 1.71 -29.51
N GLU A 221 23.08 2.45 -30.12
CA GLU A 221 23.97 3.37 -29.39
C GLU A 221 23.13 4.39 -28.58
N GLY A 222 23.58 4.67 -27.37
CA GLY A 222 22.90 5.65 -26.50
C GLY A 222 21.62 5.15 -25.81
N VAL A 223 21.35 3.85 -25.79
CA VAL A 223 20.24 3.29 -24.99
C VAL A 223 20.45 3.59 -23.51
N LEU A 224 19.38 3.93 -22.82
CA LEU A 224 19.37 4.07 -21.35
C LEU A 224 19.84 2.79 -20.68
N LYS A 225 20.39 2.93 -19.47
CA LYS A 225 20.87 1.79 -18.67
C LYS A 225 19.80 0.69 -18.61
N PRO A 226 20.07 -0.53 -19.12
CA PRO A 226 19.07 -1.59 -19.22
C PRO A 226 18.44 -1.96 -17.86
N GLU A 227 19.23 -1.93 -16.79
CA GLU A 227 18.77 -2.24 -15.44
C GLU A 227 17.61 -1.32 -15.02
N ARG A 228 17.74 0.00 -15.25
CA ARG A 228 16.71 0.99 -14.89
C ARG A 228 15.43 0.83 -15.70
N CYS A 229 15.59 0.51 -16.99
CA CYS A 229 14.44 0.24 -17.85
C CYS A 229 13.72 -1.04 -17.42
N LEU A 230 14.45 -2.08 -17.04
CA LEU A 230 13.89 -3.34 -16.53
C LEU A 230 13.21 -3.16 -15.16
N GLU A 231 13.78 -2.36 -14.27
CA GLU A 231 13.14 -1.97 -13.00
C GLU A 231 11.80 -1.25 -13.24
N ALA A 232 11.77 -0.28 -14.17
CA ALA A 232 10.54 0.42 -14.52
C ALA A 232 9.49 -0.54 -15.12
N LEU A 233 9.92 -1.50 -15.95
CA LEU A 233 9.06 -2.53 -16.52
C LEU A 233 8.54 -3.51 -15.43
N ALA A 234 9.38 -3.85 -14.46
CA ALA A 234 8.97 -4.65 -13.30
C ALA A 234 7.94 -3.89 -12.45
N ALA A 235 8.13 -2.59 -12.21
CA ALA A 235 7.19 -1.76 -11.47
C ALA A 235 5.78 -1.77 -12.07
N LEU A 236 5.65 -1.81 -13.40
CA LEU A 236 4.35 -1.96 -14.08
C LEU A 236 3.70 -3.31 -13.78
N ARG A 237 4.47 -4.39 -13.80
CA ARG A 237 3.96 -5.74 -13.49
C ARG A 237 3.57 -5.85 -12.02
N HIS A 238 4.38 -5.31 -11.12
CA HIS A 238 4.09 -5.27 -9.69
C HIS A 238 2.81 -4.47 -9.39
N ALA A 239 2.59 -3.33 -10.05
CA ALA A 239 1.36 -2.56 -9.91
C ALA A 239 0.12 -3.37 -10.36
N LYS A 240 0.22 -4.06 -11.50
CA LYS A 240 -0.84 -4.93 -12.01
C LYS A 240 -1.12 -6.13 -11.07
N TRP A 241 -0.06 -6.76 -10.57
CA TRP A 241 -0.18 -7.84 -9.60
C TRP A 241 -0.88 -7.36 -8.32
N PHE A 242 -0.48 -6.19 -7.80
CA PHE A 242 -1.08 -5.62 -6.59
C PHE A 242 -2.58 -5.36 -6.76
N GLN A 243 -2.97 -4.78 -7.88
CA GLN A 243 -4.38 -4.55 -8.22
C GLN A 243 -5.18 -5.85 -8.22
N ALA A 244 -4.62 -6.91 -8.78
CA ALA A 244 -5.31 -8.20 -8.88
C ALA A 244 -5.38 -8.97 -7.54
N ARG A 245 -4.39 -8.81 -6.66
CA ARG A 245 -4.20 -9.70 -5.50
C ARG A 245 -4.43 -9.03 -4.15
N ALA A 246 -3.99 -7.80 -3.99
CA ALA A 246 -3.90 -7.13 -2.69
C ALA A 246 -4.93 -6.00 -2.50
N SER A 247 -5.22 -5.22 -3.55
CA SER A 247 -6.04 -4.01 -3.44
C SER A 247 -7.46 -4.25 -2.91
N GLY A 248 -8.07 -5.40 -3.23
CA GLY A 248 -9.41 -5.78 -2.76
C GLY A 248 -9.47 -6.21 -1.30
N ARG A 249 -8.32 -6.35 -0.62
CA ARG A 249 -8.23 -6.76 0.79
C ARG A 249 -7.85 -5.57 1.67
N GLN A 250 -8.82 -4.93 2.27
CA GLN A 250 -8.59 -3.73 3.09
C GLN A 250 -7.56 -3.95 4.22
N SER A 251 -7.61 -5.09 4.91
CA SER A 251 -6.62 -5.44 5.93
C SER A 251 -5.21 -5.54 5.35
N CYS A 252 -5.03 -6.08 4.15
CA CYS A 252 -3.75 -6.18 3.48
C CYS A 252 -3.15 -4.80 3.21
N VAL A 253 -3.92 -3.89 2.61
CA VAL A 253 -3.50 -2.51 2.32
C VAL A 253 -3.13 -1.77 3.61
N MET A 254 -3.93 -1.91 4.66
CA MET A 254 -3.66 -1.31 5.98
C MET A 254 -2.34 -1.80 6.56
N ILE A 255 -2.14 -3.11 6.59
CA ILE A 255 -0.92 -3.70 7.18
C ILE A 255 0.32 -3.34 6.36
N ILE A 256 0.23 -3.31 5.02
CA ILE A 256 1.37 -2.86 4.19
C ILE A 256 1.77 -1.42 4.52
N ARG A 257 0.80 -0.49 4.70
CA ARG A 257 1.13 0.89 5.11
C ARG A 257 1.82 0.93 6.47
N ILE A 258 1.32 0.19 7.46
CA ILE A 258 1.94 0.13 8.79
C ILE A 258 3.35 -0.47 8.71
N MET A 259 3.54 -1.53 7.95
CA MET A 259 4.85 -2.14 7.76
C MET A 259 5.81 -1.20 7.01
N ARG A 260 5.32 -0.42 6.04
CA ARG A 260 6.14 0.64 5.39
C ARG A 260 6.59 1.70 6.39
N ASP A 261 5.70 2.13 7.31
CA ASP A 261 6.05 3.05 8.39
C ASP A 261 7.12 2.44 9.31
N ILE A 262 6.99 1.16 9.65
CA ILE A 262 7.99 0.44 10.44
C ILE A 262 9.33 0.38 9.71
N CYS A 263 9.35 0.06 8.43
CA CYS A 263 10.57 0.04 7.61
C CYS A 263 11.25 1.43 7.55
N GLY A 264 10.46 2.51 7.50
CA GLY A 264 11.01 3.88 7.52
C GLY A 264 11.53 4.36 8.88
N ARG A 265 11.00 3.82 9.98
CA ARG A 265 11.38 4.22 11.35
C ARG A 265 12.47 3.36 11.98
N ILE A 266 12.55 2.10 11.61
CA ILE A 266 13.48 1.14 12.19
C ILE A 266 14.56 0.82 11.15
N PRO A 267 15.79 1.29 11.33
CA PRO A 267 16.87 1.12 10.32
C PRO A 267 17.10 -0.34 9.91
N THR A 268 16.93 -1.29 10.83
CA THR A 268 17.05 -2.73 10.55
C THR A 268 16.12 -3.21 9.42
N TRP A 269 14.96 -2.56 9.21
CA TRP A 269 13.98 -2.94 8.19
C TRP A 269 14.11 -2.13 6.90
N GLU A 270 14.89 -1.06 6.90
CA GLU A 270 15.09 -0.19 5.74
C GLU A 270 15.57 -0.93 4.47
N PRO A 271 16.48 -1.93 4.57
CA PRO A 271 16.96 -2.66 3.40
C PRO A 271 15.88 -3.53 2.73
N LEU A 272 14.75 -3.82 3.39
CA LEU A 272 13.72 -4.70 2.85
C LEU A 272 13.07 -4.09 1.60
N PRO A 273 13.18 -4.72 0.41
CA PRO A 273 12.60 -4.17 -0.81
C PRO A 273 11.09 -3.99 -0.69
N VAL A 274 10.58 -2.85 -1.16
CA VAL A 274 9.14 -2.50 -1.02
C VAL A 274 8.24 -3.58 -1.61
N PHE A 275 8.57 -4.14 -2.77
CA PHE A 275 7.77 -5.20 -3.36
C PHE A 275 7.85 -6.51 -2.57
N ALA A 276 9.02 -6.83 -2.01
CA ALA A 276 9.17 -7.99 -1.13
C ALA A 276 8.27 -7.87 0.11
N LEU A 277 8.18 -6.67 0.71
CA LEU A 277 7.26 -6.38 1.80
C LEU A 277 5.79 -6.58 1.41
N GLU A 278 5.38 -6.03 0.26
CA GLU A 278 4.01 -6.17 -0.25
C GLU A 278 3.65 -7.64 -0.48
N LEU A 279 4.55 -8.38 -1.10
CA LEU A 279 4.39 -9.81 -1.38
C LEU A 279 4.34 -10.65 -0.10
N LEU A 280 5.20 -10.33 0.88
CA LEU A 280 5.22 -10.97 2.20
C LEU A 280 3.86 -10.83 2.88
N VAL A 281 3.37 -9.59 3.00
CA VAL A 281 2.08 -9.32 3.67
C VAL A 281 0.93 -10.02 2.94
N GLU A 282 0.87 -9.93 1.60
CA GLU A 282 -0.18 -10.59 0.81
C GLU A 282 -0.17 -12.11 1.03
N LYS A 283 0.99 -12.76 0.90
CA LYS A 283 1.11 -14.22 1.08
C LYS A 283 0.74 -14.67 2.50
N VAL A 284 1.21 -13.95 3.50
CA VAL A 284 0.93 -14.27 4.92
C VAL A 284 -0.54 -14.14 5.23
N LEU A 285 -1.20 -13.07 4.78
CA LEU A 285 -2.63 -12.87 5.02
C LEU A 285 -3.49 -13.82 4.17
N ALA A 286 -3.08 -14.10 2.94
CA ALA A 286 -3.77 -15.07 2.09
C ALA A 286 -3.74 -16.49 2.68
N SER A 287 -2.64 -16.87 3.33
CA SER A 287 -2.49 -18.20 3.96
C SER A 287 -3.38 -18.42 5.17
N ALA A 288 -4.02 -17.38 5.71
CA ALA A 288 -4.96 -17.52 6.82
C ALA A 288 -6.30 -18.15 6.42
N GLY A 289 -6.65 -18.12 5.12
CA GLY A 289 -7.91 -18.67 4.60
C GLY A 289 -9.18 -17.92 5.01
N MET A 290 -9.08 -16.97 5.96
CA MET A 290 -10.18 -16.15 6.47
C MET A 290 -9.71 -14.71 6.72
N PRO A 291 -10.63 -13.72 6.71
CA PRO A 291 -10.29 -12.36 7.08
C PRO A 291 -9.79 -12.28 8.52
N LEU A 292 -8.62 -11.68 8.70
CA LEU A 292 -8.02 -11.42 10.01
C LEU A 292 -8.40 -10.02 10.50
N SER A 293 -8.50 -9.84 11.82
CA SER A 293 -8.55 -8.52 12.43
C SER A 293 -7.23 -7.77 12.20
N PRO A 294 -7.21 -6.44 12.26
CA PRO A 294 -5.97 -5.67 12.03
C PRO A 294 -4.81 -6.07 12.95
N GLY A 295 -5.09 -6.28 14.23
CA GLY A 295 -4.09 -6.72 15.21
C GLY A 295 -3.57 -8.12 14.93
N ASP A 296 -4.48 -9.07 14.66
CA ASP A 296 -4.10 -10.45 14.31
C ASP A 296 -3.33 -10.50 12.98
N ALA A 297 -3.71 -9.66 12.01
CA ALA A 297 -3.03 -9.56 10.73
C ALA A 297 -1.58 -9.09 10.88
N LEU A 298 -1.35 -8.02 11.66
CA LEU A 298 0.00 -7.52 11.94
C LEU A 298 0.84 -8.54 12.70
N ARG A 299 0.26 -9.16 13.74
CA ARG A 299 0.90 -10.22 14.51
C ARG A 299 1.35 -11.37 13.60
N ARG A 300 0.48 -11.84 12.70
CA ARG A 300 0.79 -12.93 11.78
C ARG A 300 1.96 -12.60 10.84
N VAL A 301 2.10 -11.34 10.41
CA VAL A 301 3.26 -10.92 9.62
C VAL A 301 4.55 -11.07 10.45
N PHE A 302 4.55 -10.61 11.70
CA PHE A 302 5.72 -10.79 12.57
C PHE A 302 5.99 -12.26 12.91
N GLU A 303 4.96 -13.09 13.08
CA GLU A 303 5.11 -14.54 13.27
C GLU A 303 5.83 -15.19 12.06
N ALA A 304 5.42 -14.83 10.84
CA ALA A 304 6.05 -15.37 9.64
C ALA A 304 7.52 -14.94 9.50
N VAL A 305 7.84 -13.67 9.77
CA VAL A 305 9.22 -13.17 9.70
C VAL A 305 10.08 -13.74 10.81
N SER A 306 9.58 -13.77 12.04
CA SER A 306 10.28 -14.37 13.20
C SER A 306 10.54 -15.87 13.05
N GLY A 307 9.68 -16.56 12.29
CA GLY A 307 9.85 -17.96 11.89
C GLY A 307 10.89 -18.18 10.79
N GLY A 308 11.56 -17.13 10.33
CA GLY A 308 12.71 -17.23 9.42
C GLY A 308 12.35 -17.31 7.93
N ILE A 309 11.18 -16.83 7.51
CA ILE A 309 10.77 -16.84 6.09
C ILE A 309 11.75 -16.09 5.18
N LEU A 310 12.49 -15.13 5.73
CA LEU A 310 13.52 -14.36 5.00
C LEU A 310 14.88 -15.06 4.95
N LEU A 311 15.14 -16.03 5.79
CA LEU A 311 16.47 -16.66 5.92
C LEU A 311 16.85 -17.45 4.67
N PRO A 312 18.16 -17.59 4.35
CA PRO A 312 18.62 -18.18 3.08
C PRO A 312 18.18 -19.61 2.80
N ARG A 313 17.84 -20.38 3.85
CA ARG A 313 17.40 -21.79 3.72
C ARG A 313 15.88 -21.96 3.81
N SER A 314 15.14 -20.85 3.88
CA SER A 314 13.68 -20.90 3.88
C SER A 314 13.16 -21.17 2.46
N PRO A 315 11.87 -21.57 2.31
CA PRO A 315 11.26 -21.67 0.99
C PRO A 315 11.29 -20.35 0.20
N GLY A 316 11.57 -19.23 0.88
CA GLY A 316 11.62 -17.89 0.30
C GLY A 316 10.28 -17.45 -0.26
N PHE A 317 10.29 -16.31 -0.93
CA PHE A 317 9.15 -15.90 -1.72
C PHE A 317 9.59 -15.40 -3.08
N LEU A 318 9.24 -16.23 -4.05
CA LEU A 318 9.51 -15.95 -5.45
C LEU A 318 8.59 -14.85 -5.96
N ASP A 319 9.16 -13.97 -6.79
CA ASP A 319 8.41 -12.92 -7.47
C ASP A 319 7.45 -13.57 -8.50
N PRO A 320 6.13 -13.44 -8.32
CA PRO A 320 5.16 -14.02 -9.24
C PRO A 320 5.06 -13.27 -10.58
N CYS A 321 5.73 -12.12 -10.70
CA CYS A 321 5.73 -11.28 -11.89
C CYS A 321 6.89 -11.58 -12.85
N GLU A 322 7.85 -12.42 -12.43
CA GLU A 322 8.97 -12.83 -13.26
C GLU A 322 8.74 -14.23 -13.86
N LYS A 323 9.24 -14.44 -15.08
CA LYS A 323 9.12 -15.74 -15.77
C LYS A 323 10.02 -16.79 -15.14
N GLU A 324 11.22 -16.39 -14.77
CA GLU A 324 12.19 -17.23 -14.07
C GLU A 324 12.04 -17.02 -12.56
N PRO A 325 12.11 -18.09 -11.77
CA PRO A 325 12.04 -18.00 -10.31
C PRO A 325 13.12 -17.05 -9.77
N GLN A 326 12.71 -15.91 -9.23
CA GLN A 326 13.60 -14.95 -8.57
C GLN A 326 13.10 -14.66 -7.16
N ASP A 327 13.99 -14.69 -6.19
CA ASP A 327 13.67 -14.27 -4.83
C ASP A 327 13.36 -12.78 -4.81
N ALA A 328 12.15 -12.41 -4.35
CA ALA A 328 11.73 -11.01 -4.22
C ALA A 328 12.61 -10.22 -3.24
N ALA A 329 13.25 -10.89 -2.30
CA ALA A 329 14.18 -10.32 -1.32
C ALA A 329 15.66 -10.48 -1.71
N LYS A 330 15.98 -10.76 -2.97
CA LYS A 330 17.36 -10.99 -3.46
C LYS A 330 18.35 -9.88 -3.14
N GLY A 331 17.85 -8.65 -2.92
CA GLY A 331 18.68 -7.50 -2.56
C GLY A 331 19.22 -7.54 -1.13
N LEU A 332 18.67 -8.39 -0.26
CA LEU A 332 19.10 -8.50 1.13
C LEU A 332 20.32 -9.41 1.27
N THR A 333 21.31 -8.94 2.01
CA THR A 333 22.45 -9.76 2.48
C THR A 333 21.99 -10.78 3.53
N GLY A 334 22.81 -11.80 3.79
CA GLY A 334 22.53 -12.79 4.83
C GLY A 334 22.38 -12.15 6.21
N GLN A 335 23.23 -11.18 6.53
CA GLN A 335 23.20 -10.43 7.79
C GLN A 335 21.91 -9.64 7.96
N GLU A 336 21.50 -8.86 6.95
CA GLU A 336 20.24 -8.10 6.99
C GLU A 336 19.01 -9.00 7.18
N ARG A 337 19.01 -10.19 6.58
CA ARG A 337 17.92 -11.17 6.75
C ARG A 337 17.85 -11.67 8.19
N GLU A 338 18.98 -11.94 8.83
CA GLU A 338 19.06 -12.35 10.23
C GLU A 338 18.65 -11.22 11.16
N GLU A 339 19.11 -10.00 10.93
CA GLU A 339 18.76 -8.81 11.73
C GLU A 339 17.28 -8.50 11.67
N ILE A 340 16.65 -8.52 10.48
CA ILE A 340 15.19 -8.34 10.32
C ILE A 340 14.45 -9.46 11.06
N THR A 341 14.93 -10.71 10.98
CA THR A 341 14.31 -11.84 11.69
C THR A 341 14.39 -11.65 13.19
N ALA A 342 15.53 -11.27 13.75
CA ALA A 342 15.73 -10.99 15.16
C ALA A 342 14.84 -9.80 15.63
N SER A 343 14.77 -8.74 14.82
CA SER A 343 13.91 -7.60 15.09
C SER A 343 12.42 -8.00 15.11
N ALA A 344 11.98 -8.88 14.20
CA ALA A 344 10.63 -9.42 14.19
C ALA A 344 10.33 -10.24 15.46
N GLN A 345 11.27 -11.04 15.93
CA GLN A 345 11.13 -11.79 17.19
C GLN A 345 10.95 -10.84 18.38
N GLN A 346 11.69 -9.74 18.41
CA GLN A 346 11.54 -8.71 19.44
C GLN A 346 10.18 -8.01 19.37
N CYS A 347 9.72 -7.67 18.16
CA CYS A 347 8.38 -7.10 17.94
C CYS A 347 7.29 -8.06 18.42
N LEU A 348 7.41 -9.35 18.09
CA LEU A 348 6.45 -10.38 18.50
C LEU A 348 6.42 -10.54 20.05
N ARG A 349 7.58 -10.42 20.71
CA ARG A 349 7.66 -10.38 22.17
C ARG A 349 6.87 -9.19 22.74
N TYR A 350 7.03 -7.98 22.21
CA TYR A 350 6.26 -6.82 22.63
C TYR A 350 4.75 -7.04 22.47
N ILE A 351 4.31 -7.58 21.31
CA ILE A 351 2.90 -7.88 21.07
C ILE A 351 2.38 -8.90 22.08
N SER A 352 3.15 -9.95 22.39
CA SER A 352 2.76 -10.99 23.37
C SER A 352 2.59 -10.44 24.78
N PHE A 353 3.35 -9.42 25.15
CA PHE A 353 3.22 -8.71 26.42
C PHE A 353 2.25 -7.51 26.39
N ARG A 354 1.36 -7.45 25.40
CA ARG A 354 0.38 -6.36 25.25
C ARG A 354 1.01 -4.97 25.07
N GLN A 355 2.19 -4.90 24.49
CA GLN A 355 2.96 -3.69 24.25
C GLN A 355 3.05 -3.36 22.75
N ILE A 356 2.01 -3.63 21.99
CA ILE A 356 1.96 -3.38 20.54
C ILE A 356 2.25 -1.91 20.19
N HIS A 357 1.88 -0.97 21.06
CA HIS A 357 2.16 0.46 20.92
C HIS A 357 3.65 0.76 20.73
N ARG A 358 4.55 -0.03 21.36
CA ARG A 358 6.01 0.12 21.17
C ARG A 358 6.46 -0.27 19.77
N VAL A 359 5.86 -1.33 19.20
CA VAL A 359 6.13 -1.74 17.82
C VAL A 359 5.65 -0.67 16.84
N LEU A 360 4.48 -0.11 17.11
CA LEU A 360 3.86 0.92 16.29
C LEU A 360 4.50 2.31 16.47
N GLY A 361 5.37 2.50 17.47
CA GLY A 361 6.00 3.79 17.76
C GLY A 361 4.99 4.86 18.17
N MET A 362 4.04 4.50 19.00
CA MET A 362 2.98 5.39 19.48
C MET A 362 2.77 5.20 21.00
N ASP A 363 2.06 6.13 21.62
CA ASP A 363 1.68 6.02 23.03
C ASP A 363 0.59 4.95 23.22
N GLN A 364 0.55 4.40 24.43
CA GLN A 364 -0.47 3.43 24.78
C GLN A 364 -1.85 4.09 24.82
N LEU A 365 -2.77 3.57 24.05
CA LEU A 365 -4.14 4.06 24.05
C LEU A 365 -4.86 3.73 25.37
N PRO A 366 -5.71 4.63 25.88
CA PRO A 366 -6.49 4.36 27.07
C PRO A 366 -7.39 3.13 26.87
N PRO A 367 -7.66 2.37 27.95
CA PRO A 367 -8.54 1.22 27.88
C PRO A 367 -9.92 1.64 27.33
N PRO A 368 -10.60 0.75 26.60
CA PRO A 368 -11.93 1.06 26.11
C PRO A 368 -12.86 1.38 27.28
N LYS A 369 -13.58 2.50 27.18
CA LYS A 369 -14.63 2.79 28.14
C LYS A 369 -15.71 1.72 27.97
N TYR A 370 -15.75 0.77 28.87
CA TYR A 370 -16.86 -0.17 28.94
C TYR A 370 -18.14 0.62 29.21
N VAL A 371 -18.95 0.83 28.21
CA VAL A 371 -20.35 1.18 28.43
C VAL A 371 -20.94 -0.04 29.14
N LYS A 372 -21.14 0.06 30.45
CA LYS A 372 -21.92 -0.93 31.18
C LYS A 372 -23.29 -0.97 30.53
N GLY A 373 -23.45 -1.83 29.52
CA GLY A 373 -24.76 -2.16 29.00
C GLY A 373 -25.56 -2.70 30.17
N ARG A 374 -26.59 -1.99 30.58
CA ARG A 374 -27.60 -2.51 31.48
C ARG A 374 -28.25 -3.72 30.78
N PHE A 375 -27.59 -4.86 30.86
CA PHE A 375 -28.30 -6.11 30.71
C PHE A 375 -29.15 -6.28 31.97
N THR A 376 -30.25 -5.57 32.05
CA THR A 376 -31.35 -5.97 32.91
C THR A 376 -31.85 -7.30 32.35
N ARG A 377 -31.24 -8.38 32.83
CA ARG A 377 -31.83 -9.72 32.75
C ARG A 377 -33.12 -9.65 33.57
N LYS A 378 -34.22 -9.28 32.93
CA LYS A 378 -35.56 -9.46 33.42
C LYS A 378 -35.72 -10.99 33.55
N ARG A 379 -35.38 -11.53 34.71
CA ARG A 379 -35.78 -12.91 35.07
C ARG A 379 -37.29 -12.91 35.00
N ARG A 380 -37.85 -13.56 34.01
CA ARG A 380 -39.22 -13.98 33.99
C ARG A 380 -39.37 -14.93 35.16
N ARG A 381 -39.94 -14.46 36.28
CA ARG A 381 -40.44 -15.27 37.36
C ARG A 381 -41.71 -15.91 36.78
N GLY A 382 -41.68 -17.23 36.67
CA GLY A 382 -42.87 -18.04 36.38
C GLY A 382 -43.80 -17.93 37.58
N ASP A 383 -45.08 -17.88 37.26
CA ASP A 383 -46.20 -17.92 38.18
C ASP A 383 -46.14 -19.13 39.08
N GLY A 384 -46.38 -18.93 40.39
CA GLY A 384 -46.56 -19.99 41.39
C GLY A 384 -46.86 -19.34 42.73
N GLU A 385 -48.11 -19.49 43.10
CA GLU A 385 -48.85 -18.98 44.25
C GLU A 385 -48.19 -19.02 45.65
N THR A 386 -48.80 -18.17 46.49
CA THR A 386 -49.10 -18.18 47.94
C THR A 386 -48.18 -17.35 48.85
N ALA A 387 -48.84 -16.30 49.34
CA ALA A 387 -49.19 -15.92 50.70
C ALA A 387 -48.14 -15.49 51.73
N GLU A 388 -48.48 -14.35 52.30
CA GLU A 388 -48.33 -13.87 53.69
C GLU A 388 -47.01 -13.20 54.13
N GLU A 389 -47.26 -11.92 54.44
CA GLU A 389 -46.87 -11.12 55.62
C GLU A 389 -45.41 -11.10 56.07
N ASP A 390 -44.81 -9.93 56.06
CA ASP A 390 -44.66 -9.06 57.23
C ASP A 390 -43.99 -7.73 56.87
N ALA A 391 -44.60 -6.69 57.36
CA ALA A 391 -44.12 -5.31 57.35
C ALA A 391 -43.06 -5.07 58.45
N ILE A 392 -42.20 -4.08 58.19
CA ILE A 392 -41.54 -3.13 59.11
C ILE A 392 -40.44 -2.47 58.22
N GLY A 393 -40.52 -1.21 57.77
CA GLY A 393 -40.45 0.02 58.55
C GLY A 393 -39.00 0.42 58.73
N ASP A 394 -38.53 1.39 58.02
CA ASP A 394 -38.04 2.63 58.60
C ASP A 394 -37.24 3.51 57.61
N GLU A 395 -37.75 4.62 57.38
CA GLU A 395 -37.35 6.02 57.49
C GLU A 395 -36.11 6.54 56.72
N LYS A 396 -36.47 7.53 55.99
CA LYS A 396 -35.76 8.68 55.42
C LYS A 396 -34.77 9.33 56.37
N ARG A 397 -33.73 9.90 55.85
CA ARG A 397 -33.22 11.23 56.25
C ARG A 397 -32.49 11.94 55.11
N ASP A 398 -33.17 12.96 54.57
CA ASP A 398 -32.59 14.14 53.93
C ASP A 398 -31.89 15.02 54.98
N LYS A 399 -30.84 15.73 54.54
CA LYS A 399 -30.42 17.09 54.94
C LYS A 399 -29.12 17.38 54.18
N LYS A 400 -29.06 18.25 53.27
CA LYS A 400 -29.21 19.70 53.07
C LYS A 400 -28.30 20.57 53.95
N ASP A 401 -27.52 21.37 53.21
CA ASP A 401 -26.99 22.73 53.45
C ASP A 401 -25.80 22.95 54.38
N GLY A 402 -24.89 23.82 53.89
CA GLY A 402 -23.95 24.57 54.71
C GLY A 402 -22.82 25.21 53.91
N GLU A 403 -23.06 26.40 53.41
CA GLU A 403 -22.05 27.37 52.95
C GLU A 403 -21.13 27.80 54.10
N GLY A 404 -19.91 28.19 53.77
CA GLY A 404 -19.02 28.84 54.76
C GLY A 404 -17.76 29.35 54.09
N GLU A 405 -17.75 30.62 53.75
CA GLU A 405 -16.62 31.45 53.38
C GLU A 405 -15.62 31.57 54.54
N GLY A 406 -14.37 31.84 54.22
CA GLY A 406 -13.37 32.24 55.22
C GLY A 406 -11.99 32.52 54.59
N GLU A 407 -11.74 33.79 54.43
CA GLU A 407 -10.51 34.46 54.03
C GLU A 407 -9.29 34.18 54.94
N GLY A 408 -8.12 34.35 54.31
CA GLY A 408 -7.06 35.12 54.97
C GLY A 408 -5.76 34.41 55.24
N GLY A 409 -4.66 34.96 54.69
CA GLY A 409 -3.39 34.99 55.42
C GLY A 409 -2.15 34.47 54.68
N ASP A 410 -1.54 35.32 53.98
CA ASP A 410 -0.16 35.82 53.90
C ASP A 410 0.97 34.97 54.54
N GLY A 411 2.11 34.88 53.81
CA GLY A 411 3.39 34.56 54.44
C GLY A 411 4.43 33.88 53.54
N ALA A 412 5.04 34.62 52.69
CA ALA A 412 6.46 34.90 52.43
C ALA A 412 7.53 33.79 52.59
N LYS A 413 8.37 33.75 51.52
CA LYS A 413 9.85 33.62 51.44
C LYS A 413 10.49 32.24 51.62
N GLY A 414 11.31 31.94 50.62
CA GLY A 414 12.53 31.15 50.80
C GLY A 414 13.07 30.55 49.48
N ALA A 415 14.06 31.19 48.96
CA ALA A 415 14.87 30.82 47.81
C ALA A 415 15.77 29.60 48.07
N LYS A 416 16.17 28.93 47.01
CA LYS A 416 17.54 28.61 46.56
C LYS A 416 17.62 27.25 45.85
N ASP A 417 18.03 27.32 44.62
CA ASP A 417 19.27 26.79 44.00
C ASP A 417 19.50 25.28 44.01
N GLY A 418 19.82 24.78 42.81
CA GLY A 418 20.51 23.53 42.55
C GLY A 418 20.16 22.95 41.21
N GLY A 419 20.69 23.29 40.21
CA GLY A 419 21.65 23.09 39.15
C GLY A 419 22.01 21.61 39.00
N GLY A 420 21.78 21.08 37.77
CA GLY A 420 22.19 19.73 37.39
C GLY A 420 22.08 19.49 35.91
N ALA A 421 23.04 20.04 35.17
CA ALA A 421 23.28 19.72 33.78
C ALA A 421 23.71 18.27 33.63
N ALA A 422 23.09 17.52 32.74
CA ALA A 422 23.60 16.24 32.26
C ALA A 422 24.03 16.35 30.79
N VAL A 423 25.29 16.13 30.63
CA VAL A 423 26.15 16.27 29.47
C VAL A 423 25.86 15.17 28.44
N ALA A 424 25.74 15.56 27.18
CA ALA A 424 25.83 14.69 26.03
C ALA A 424 27.26 14.16 25.89
N ALA A 425 27.41 12.83 25.75
CA ALA A 425 28.65 12.20 25.33
C ALA A 425 28.47 11.64 23.91
N ALA A 426 29.04 12.34 22.95
CA ALA A 426 29.35 11.83 21.63
C ALA A 426 30.63 10.99 21.71
N ALA A 427 30.60 9.75 21.29
CA ALA A 427 31.78 8.93 21.02
C ALA A 427 31.98 8.80 19.52
N LYS A 428 32.98 9.53 19.01
CA LYS A 428 33.69 9.23 17.78
C LYS A 428 34.54 7.97 18.02
N ILE A 429 34.49 7.04 17.09
CA ILE A 429 35.58 6.07 16.89
C ILE A 429 36.02 6.20 15.45
N GLU A 430 37.26 6.65 15.32
CA GLU A 430 38.04 6.71 14.07
C GLU A 430 38.63 5.33 13.74
N ALA A 431 38.88 5.22 12.45
CA ALA A 431 39.49 4.16 11.67
C ALA A 431 40.64 3.39 12.32
N GLY A 432 40.70 2.09 11.94
CA GLY A 432 41.80 1.18 11.97
C GLY A 432 41.51 0.07 10.97
#